data_67358801b7f0ca0ed7422dee8034ffb0
#
_entry.id   67358801b7f0ca0ed7422dee8034ffb0
#
_cell.length_a   1.000
_cell.length_b   1.000
_cell.length_c   1.000
_cell.angle_alpha   90.00
_cell.angle_beta   90.00
_cell.angle_gamma   90.00
#
_symmetry.space_group_name_H-M   'P 1'
#
loop_
_entity.id
_entity.type
_entity.pdbx_description
1 polymer ?
#
loop_
_entity_poly.entity_id
_entity_poly.type
_entity_poly.pdbx_seq_one_letter_code
_entity_poly.pdbx_strand_id
1 'polypeptide(L)'
;MMSAHQYGEFKIEKKLLGGAMGKTFLVQLLATGVFYVMKCLDYFVDEDKAIADSEISQMLKLTSKFTVVLVETIIYGAQICLIMEYYKGGDLKNTITELQKIPEKDRSIRVWEIFGQITRALHHLHSNSIIHRDLKPANIFMNEDGSVRLGDFGLVKDITDKEYATKAGTNAYMAPEGHLTKKLDFKSDIFSLGIIVFQLLTNQHPFDAPSEAEMIEKIKKGKSSKLPGWDSSKRPTTEQIMEQETIRLYLKMQEDKERMNEEKDKMKLEFEKMKSEVAKMQQSTSEPKVQAKPSPKAEVISTPKPKQAQQTNVVVPPQLISINPQPIIPDQEHCRSEGMKIINTKGWVYCSVAYNPIITRGIVRFEGIFENKDINIYVGIADSSIVFEADKAPFNVKYKDKSVSYEGASGSLYHFNQDKIKGNYKFEDNQKVALEVNMDSSPRTLHFFVEGNEQPLSIINIPASIRFWICTLLANTTFTLTQFQNLSSSSAKGVEGSKKLDWGKESDWKKK
;
A
#
# COMPACT_ATOMS: atom_id res chain seq x y z
N MET A 1 26.80 -22.47 -4.82
CA MET A 1 27.24 -21.06 -4.97
C MET A 1 28.61 -20.91 -4.34
N MET A 2 29.57 -20.30 -5.03
CA MET A 2 30.81 -19.88 -4.36
C MET A 2 30.46 -18.69 -3.48
N SER A 3 30.89 -18.71 -2.19
CA SER A 3 30.66 -17.57 -1.30
C SER A 3 31.42 -16.36 -1.82
N ALA A 4 30.72 -15.21 -1.94
CA ALA A 4 31.37 -13.95 -2.30
C ALA A 4 32.18 -13.37 -1.13
N HIS A 5 31.86 -13.77 0.11
CA HIS A 5 32.45 -13.27 1.34
C HIS A 5 32.95 -14.39 2.25
N GLN A 6 33.82 -14.02 3.20
CA GLN A 6 34.33 -14.90 4.26
C GLN A 6 33.67 -14.59 5.60
N TYR A 7 33.59 -15.54 6.51
CA TYR A 7 32.95 -15.37 7.83
C TYR A 7 33.47 -14.13 8.59
N GLY A 8 34.79 -13.87 8.54
CA GLY A 8 35.43 -12.74 9.22
C GLY A 8 35.07 -11.35 8.67
N GLU A 9 34.43 -11.26 7.51
CA GLU A 9 33.96 -10.01 6.93
C GLU A 9 32.61 -9.55 7.52
N PHE A 10 31.98 -10.39 8.35
CA PHE A 10 30.75 -10.10 9.06
C PHE A 10 31.01 -9.83 10.54
N LYS A 11 30.58 -8.67 11.02
CA LYS A 11 30.58 -8.32 12.45
C LYS A 11 29.28 -8.83 13.07
N ILE A 12 29.38 -9.65 14.11
CA ILE A 12 28.23 -10.08 14.90
C ILE A 12 27.76 -8.92 15.76
N GLU A 13 26.55 -8.43 15.52
CA GLU A 13 25.94 -7.33 16.29
C GLU A 13 25.10 -7.85 17.46
N LYS A 14 24.33 -8.92 17.22
CA LYS A 14 23.43 -9.46 18.22
C LYS A 14 23.12 -10.94 17.98
N LYS A 15 23.11 -11.73 19.04
CA LYS A 15 22.54 -13.08 19.00
C LYS A 15 21.02 -12.95 19.00
N LEU A 16 20.36 -13.48 17.97
CA LEU A 16 18.91 -13.64 17.92
C LEU A 16 18.52 -14.89 18.70
N LEU A 17 17.30 -14.95 19.21
CA LEU A 17 16.83 -16.14 19.95
C LEU A 17 16.91 -17.34 19.00
N GLY A 18 17.73 -18.33 19.36
CA GLY A 18 17.93 -19.52 18.55
C GLY A 18 16.71 -20.43 18.61
N GLY A 19 16.30 -20.97 17.46
CA GLY A 19 15.42 -22.13 17.36
C GLY A 19 16.19 -23.43 17.71
N ALA A 20 15.48 -24.54 17.75
CA ALA A 20 16.03 -25.85 18.08
C ALA A 20 17.13 -26.37 17.11
N MET A 21 17.35 -25.69 15.97
CA MET A 21 18.21 -26.14 14.87
C MET A 21 19.32 -25.16 14.50
N GLY A 22 19.95 -24.46 15.44
CA GLY A 22 21.12 -23.65 15.12
C GLY A 22 21.22 -22.31 15.86
N LYS A 23 22.38 -21.68 15.72
CA LYS A 23 22.69 -20.36 16.29
C LYS A 23 22.38 -19.30 15.23
N THR A 24 21.50 -18.37 15.56
CA THR A 24 21.12 -17.27 14.64
C THR A 24 21.60 -15.93 15.18
N PHE A 25 22.22 -15.12 14.30
CA PHE A 25 22.81 -13.84 14.62
C PHE A 25 22.33 -12.74 13.66
N LEU A 26 22.17 -11.54 14.18
CA LEU A 26 22.18 -10.33 13.37
C LEU A 26 23.64 -9.96 13.11
N VAL A 27 24.01 -9.83 11.86
CA VAL A 27 25.38 -9.50 11.44
C VAL A 27 25.39 -8.31 10.50
N GLN A 28 26.50 -7.57 10.49
CA GLN A 28 26.73 -6.48 9.56
C GLN A 28 27.93 -6.81 8.67
N LEU A 29 27.76 -6.72 7.36
CA LEU A 29 28.87 -6.85 6.41
C LEU A 29 29.73 -5.59 6.50
N LEU A 30 31.00 -5.73 6.91
CA LEU A 30 31.91 -4.61 7.19
C LEU A 30 32.16 -3.71 5.98
N ALA A 31 32.23 -4.30 4.78
CA ALA A 31 32.51 -3.56 3.55
C ALA A 31 31.39 -2.59 3.14
N THR A 32 30.12 -2.92 3.44
CA THR A 32 28.95 -2.15 2.97
C THR A 32 28.13 -1.54 4.10
N GLY A 33 28.30 -2.02 5.32
CA GLY A 33 27.46 -1.66 6.46
C GLY A 33 26.05 -2.28 6.42
N VAL A 34 25.74 -3.14 5.45
CA VAL A 34 24.43 -3.79 5.30
C VAL A 34 24.24 -4.87 6.34
N PHE A 35 23.04 -4.95 6.91
CA PHE A 35 22.68 -5.97 7.90
C PHE A 35 22.10 -7.21 7.24
N TYR A 36 22.47 -8.38 7.79
CA TYR A 36 21.99 -9.70 7.39
C TYR A 36 21.62 -10.54 8.62
N VAL A 37 20.91 -11.63 8.40
CA VAL A 37 20.73 -12.69 9.39
C VAL A 37 21.65 -13.85 9.02
N MET A 38 22.49 -14.28 9.95
CA MET A 38 23.38 -15.44 9.81
C MET A 38 22.85 -16.58 10.66
N LYS A 39 22.44 -17.69 10.04
CA LYS A 39 22.04 -18.95 10.71
C LYS A 39 23.15 -19.98 10.51
N CYS A 40 23.80 -20.43 11.60
CA CYS A 40 24.85 -21.41 11.55
C CYS A 40 24.31 -22.79 11.94
N LEU A 41 24.50 -23.76 11.07
CA LEU A 41 24.10 -25.16 11.23
C LEU A 41 25.36 -26.03 11.38
N ASP A 42 25.28 -27.12 12.13
CA ASP A 42 26.34 -28.10 12.19
C ASP A 42 26.54 -28.77 10.80
N TYR A 43 27.77 -28.96 10.38
CA TYR A 43 28.13 -29.42 9.04
C TYR A 43 29.37 -30.33 9.06
N PHE A 44 29.41 -31.18 10.06
CA PHE A 44 30.59 -32.07 10.24
C PHE A 44 30.30 -33.51 9.83
N VAL A 45 29.29 -34.15 10.39
CA VAL A 45 28.88 -35.49 10.01
C VAL A 45 27.93 -35.50 8.83
N ASP A 46 27.81 -36.62 8.12
CA ASP A 46 27.05 -36.69 6.87
C ASP A 46 25.54 -36.47 7.10
N GLU A 47 25.03 -36.85 8.26
CA GLU A 47 23.61 -36.57 8.66
C GLU A 47 23.35 -35.09 8.81
N ASP A 48 24.25 -34.33 9.46
CA ASP A 48 24.13 -32.87 9.64
C ASP A 48 24.21 -32.17 8.29
N LYS A 49 25.15 -32.60 7.42
CA LYS A 49 25.29 -32.08 6.06
C LYS A 49 24.00 -32.28 5.26
N ALA A 50 23.43 -33.49 5.30
CA ALA A 50 22.19 -33.79 4.59
C ALA A 50 21.02 -32.90 5.04
N ILE A 51 20.94 -32.61 6.35
CA ILE A 51 19.93 -31.70 6.91
C ILE A 51 20.13 -30.28 6.40
N ALA A 52 21.38 -29.76 6.53
CA ALA A 52 21.72 -28.41 6.10
C ALA A 52 21.55 -28.23 4.59
N ASP A 53 22.00 -29.16 3.79
CA ASP A 53 21.89 -29.14 2.32
C ASP A 53 20.40 -29.20 1.88
N SER A 54 19.57 -29.96 2.59
CA SER A 54 18.13 -30.02 2.36
C SER A 54 17.50 -28.66 2.61
N GLU A 55 17.82 -27.98 3.74
CA GLU A 55 17.31 -26.65 4.04
C GLU A 55 17.73 -25.61 2.98
N ILE A 56 19.02 -25.63 2.61
CA ILE A 56 19.56 -24.74 1.56
C ILE A 56 18.85 -24.97 0.23
N SER A 57 18.70 -26.24 -0.16
CA SER A 57 18.03 -26.62 -1.41
C SER A 57 16.58 -26.12 -1.44
N GLN A 58 15.85 -26.26 -0.34
CA GLN A 58 14.47 -25.76 -0.23
C GLN A 58 14.43 -24.23 -0.30
N MET A 59 15.33 -23.53 0.39
CA MET A 59 15.39 -22.06 0.30
C MET A 59 15.65 -21.58 -1.12
N LEU A 60 16.57 -22.21 -1.85
CA LEU A 60 16.88 -21.89 -3.24
C LEU A 60 15.70 -22.19 -4.18
N LYS A 61 15.06 -23.37 -4.03
CA LYS A 61 13.88 -23.77 -4.81
C LYS A 61 12.70 -22.82 -4.61
N LEU A 62 12.53 -22.31 -3.39
CA LEU A 62 11.40 -21.46 -3.01
C LEU A 62 11.70 -19.96 -3.08
N THR A 63 12.86 -19.56 -3.60
CA THR A 63 13.24 -18.15 -3.69
C THR A 63 12.16 -17.34 -4.40
N SER A 64 11.59 -16.37 -3.70
CA SER A 64 10.54 -15.50 -4.20
C SER A 64 10.42 -14.23 -3.35
N LYS A 65 9.64 -13.27 -3.81
CA LYS A 65 9.29 -12.08 -3.01
C LYS A 65 8.37 -12.38 -1.82
N PHE A 66 7.96 -13.63 -1.61
CA PHE A 66 7.10 -14.05 -0.51
C PHE A 66 7.83 -14.84 0.57
N THR A 67 9.07 -15.22 0.31
CA THR A 67 9.88 -16.08 1.17
C THR A 67 11.14 -15.37 1.61
N VAL A 68 11.71 -15.83 2.73
CA VAL A 68 13.03 -15.37 3.18
C VAL A 68 14.07 -15.72 2.13
N VAL A 69 14.90 -14.74 1.76
CA VAL A 69 15.92 -14.89 0.72
C VAL A 69 17.23 -15.32 1.31
N LEU A 70 17.79 -16.42 0.79
CA LEU A 70 19.17 -16.85 1.03
C LEU A 70 20.10 -16.08 0.09
N VAL A 71 21.01 -15.30 0.65
CA VAL A 71 21.98 -14.49 -0.11
C VAL A 71 23.18 -15.33 -0.51
N GLU A 72 23.80 -15.98 0.46
CA GLU A 72 24.96 -16.87 0.26
C GLU A 72 25.12 -17.86 1.41
N THR A 73 26.02 -18.83 1.25
CA THR A 73 26.38 -19.77 2.29
C THR A 73 27.90 -19.75 2.51
N ILE A 74 28.35 -19.84 3.77
CA ILE A 74 29.76 -19.77 4.15
C ILE A 74 30.08 -20.97 5.03
N ILE A 75 31.07 -21.77 4.65
CA ILE A 75 31.61 -22.85 5.51
C ILE A 75 32.62 -22.24 6.45
N TYR A 76 32.43 -22.43 7.76
CA TYR A 76 33.33 -21.95 8.78
C TYR A 76 33.56 -23.04 9.85
N GLY A 77 34.74 -23.63 9.87
CA GLY A 77 35.04 -24.78 10.74
C GLY A 77 34.16 -25.99 10.44
N ALA A 78 33.48 -26.48 11.46
CA ALA A 78 32.54 -27.59 11.37
C ALA A 78 31.07 -27.14 11.15
N GLN A 79 30.86 -25.91 10.69
CA GLN A 79 29.55 -25.33 10.47
C GLN A 79 29.38 -24.76 9.07
N ILE A 80 28.14 -24.74 8.56
CA ILE A 80 27.74 -23.95 7.42
C ILE A 80 26.83 -22.80 7.90
N CYS A 81 27.17 -21.58 7.50
CA CYS A 81 26.45 -20.38 7.87
C CYS A 81 25.65 -19.90 6.66
N LEU A 82 24.33 -19.82 6.82
CA LEU A 82 23.38 -19.29 5.84
C LEU A 82 23.25 -17.79 6.05
N ILE A 83 23.63 -16.98 5.08
CA ILE A 83 23.46 -15.53 5.09
C ILE A 83 22.14 -15.19 4.41
N MET A 84 21.23 -14.60 5.14
CA MET A 84 19.88 -14.28 4.70
C MET A 84 19.61 -12.78 4.81
N GLU A 85 18.68 -12.28 4.03
CA GLU A 85 18.20 -10.90 4.17
C GLU A 85 17.69 -10.63 5.59
N TYR A 86 17.96 -9.42 6.08
CA TYR A 86 17.45 -8.95 7.37
C TYR A 86 16.18 -8.12 7.19
N TYR A 87 15.09 -8.52 7.80
CA TYR A 87 13.79 -7.86 7.78
C TYR A 87 13.62 -7.03 9.04
N LYS A 88 13.72 -5.70 8.92
CA LYS A 88 13.77 -4.78 10.06
C LYS A 88 12.46 -4.70 10.86
N GLY A 89 11.33 -5.03 10.27
CA GLY A 89 10.05 -5.13 10.95
C GLY A 89 9.95 -6.28 11.97
N GLY A 90 10.97 -7.17 12.01
CA GLY A 90 11.03 -8.30 12.92
C GLY A 90 10.05 -9.41 12.58
N ASP A 91 9.69 -10.25 13.56
CA ASP A 91 8.71 -11.31 13.39
C ASP A 91 7.27 -10.85 13.68
N LEU A 92 6.30 -11.64 13.24
CA LEU A 92 4.88 -11.33 13.40
C LEU A 92 4.40 -11.31 14.87
N LYS A 93 5.16 -11.89 15.83
CA LYS A 93 4.79 -11.83 17.25
C LYS A 93 4.73 -10.41 17.76
N ASN A 94 5.74 -9.60 17.40
CA ASN A 94 5.77 -8.18 17.76
C ASN A 94 4.61 -7.44 17.09
N THR A 95 4.35 -7.71 15.82
CA THR A 95 3.25 -7.10 15.06
C THR A 95 1.89 -7.41 15.69
N ILE A 96 1.64 -8.64 16.17
CA ILE A 96 0.39 -9.02 16.86
C ILE A 96 0.16 -8.10 18.07
N THR A 97 1.18 -7.84 18.88
CA THR A 97 1.08 -6.97 20.06
C THR A 97 0.87 -5.51 19.67
N GLU A 98 1.59 -5.00 18.67
CA GLU A 98 1.46 -3.61 18.20
C GLU A 98 0.09 -3.33 17.57
N LEU A 99 -0.47 -4.29 16.86
CA LEU A 99 -1.81 -4.17 16.27
C LEU A 99 -2.91 -3.90 17.30
N GLN A 100 -2.76 -4.35 18.54
CA GLN A 100 -3.76 -4.11 19.59
C GLN A 100 -3.78 -2.64 20.07
N LYS A 101 -2.72 -1.87 19.77
CA LYS A 101 -2.61 -0.46 20.14
C LYS A 101 -3.34 0.48 19.19
N ILE A 102 -3.72 -0.01 18.00
CA ILE A 102 -4.42 0.78 17.00
C ILE A 102 -5.93 0.53 17.03
N PRO A 103 -6.76 1.51 16.58
CA PRO A 103 -8.22 1.37 16.54
C PRO A 103 -8.65 0.10 15.80
N GLU A 104 -9.74 -0.53 16.23
CA GLU A 104 -10.24 -1.80 15.69
C GLU A 104 -10.44 -1.77 14.17
N LYS A 105 -10.95 -0.65 13.64
CA LYS A 105 -11.18 -0.47 12.20
C LYS A 105 -9.86 -0.56 11.40
N ASP A 106 -8.82 0.15 11.86
CA ASP A 106 -7.52 0.19 11.18
C ASP A 106 -6.78 -1.14 11.37
N ARG A 107 -6.92 -1.74 12.56
CA ARG A 107 -6.42 -3.09 12.86
C ARG A 107 -7.02 -4.12 11.92
N SER A 108 -8.33 -4.10 11.70
CA SER A 108 -9.01 -5.04 10.80
C SER A 108 -8.47 -4.97 9.38
N ILE A 109 -8.27 -3.75 8.85
CA ILE A 109 -7.67 -3.55 7.53
C ILE A 109 -6.27 -4.18 7.47
N ARG A 110 -5.45 -3.87 8.49
CA ARG A 110 -4.08 -4.38 8.55
C ARG A 110 -4.02 -5.90 8.68
N VAL A 111 -4.95 -6.50 9.42
CA VAL A 111 -5.07 -7.96 9.54
C VAL A 111 -5.40 -8.59 8.18
N TRP A 112 -6.32 -8.01 7.40
CA TRP A 112 -6.63 -8.50 6.05
C TRP A 112 -5.43 -8.43 5.10
N GLU A 113 -4.65 -7.35 5.16
CA GLU A 113 -3.42 -7.21 4.37
C GLU A 113 -2.41 -8.31 4.71
N ILE A 114 -2.14 -8.51 6.01
CA ILE A 114 -1.19 -9.54 6.47
C ILE A 114 -1.71 -10.93 6.13
N PHE A 115 -2.98 -11.21 6.35
CA PHE A 115 -3.61 -12.51 6.03
C PHE A 115 -3.48 -12.83 4.54
N GLY A 116 -3.82 -11.88 3.66
CA GLY A 116 -3.68 -12.07 2.22
C GLY A 116 -2.24 -12.38 1.81
N GLN A 117 -1.27 -11.67 2.38
CA GLN A 117 0.15 -11.88 2.08
C GLN A 117 0.66 -13.25 2.56
N ILE A 118 0.28 -13.67 3.78
CA ILE A 118 0.65 -15.01 4.29
C ILE A 118 0.01 -16.10 3.42
N THR A 119 -1.27 -15.92 3.05
CA THR A 119 -1.96 -16.87 2.16
C THR A 119 -1.23 -17.00 0.82
N ARG A 120 -0.77 -15.89 0.25
CA ARG A 120 -0.02 -15.87 -1.02
C ARG A 120 1.35 -16.53 -0.89
N ALA A 121 2.05 -16.32 0.24
CA ALA A 121 3.29 -17.02 0.53
C ALA A 121 3.08 -18.53 0.65
N LEU A 122 2.04 -18.96 1.36
CA LEU A 122 1.65 -20.38 1.45
C LEU A 122 1.24 -20.95 0.10
N HIS A 123 0.49 -20.21 -0.70
CA HIS A 123 0.13 -20.63 -2.05
C HIS A 123 1.36 -20.88 -2.91
N HIS A 124 2.38 -20.02 -2.81
CA HIS A 124 3.66 -20.24 -3.49
C HIS A 124 4.32 -21.57 -3.07
N LEU A 125 4.32 -21.93 -1.78
CA LEU A 125 4.84 -23.21 -1.31
C LEU A 125 3.98 -24.38 -1.81
N HIS A 126 2.67 -24.32 -1.62
CA HIS A 126 1.73 -25.38 -1.96
C HIS A 126 1.72 -25.67 -3.47
N SER A 127 1.83 -24.63 -4.32
CA SER A 127 1.96 -24.78 -5.79
C SER A 127 3.25 -25.47 -6.22
N ASN A 128 4.30 -25.41 -5.37
CA ASN A 128 5.54 -26.16 -5.54
C ASN A 128 5.53 -27.54 -4.84
N SER A 129 4.34 -28.02 -4.44
CA SER A 129 4.13 -29.29 -3.73
C SER A 129 4.83 -29.38 -2.37
N ILE A 130 4.99 -28.25 -1.69
CA ILE A 130 5.71 -28.12 -0.43
C ILE A 130 4.75 -27.71 0.69
N ILE A 131 4.83 -28.42 1.83
CA ILE A 131 4.09 -28.14 3.07
C ILE A 131 5.06 -27.46 4.04
N HIS A 132 4.64 -26.34 4.66
CA HIS A 132 5.50 -25.59 5.59
C HIS A 132 5.74 -26.32 6.92
N ARG A 133 4.71 -26.94 7.50
CA ARG A 133 4.71 -27.79 8.72
C ARG A 133 4.98 -27.07 10.05
N ASP A 134 5.59 -25.89 10.04
CA ASP A 134 5.87 -25.08 11.26
C ASP A 134 5.44 -23.62 11.08
N LEU A 135 4.23 -23.42 10.55
CA LEU A 135 3.67 -22.09 10.37
C LEU A 135 3.27 -21.49 11.71
N LYS A 136 3.95 -20.42 12.13
CA LYS A 136 3.73 -19.70 13.39
C LYS A 136 4.21 -18.26 13.28
N PRO A 137 3.79 -17.33 14.15
CA PRO A 137 4.19 -15.91 14.09
C PRO A 137 5.72 -15.69 14.09
N ALA A 138 6.49 -16.55 14.76
CA ALA A 138 7.96 -16.44 14.80
C ALA A 138 8.66 -16.74 13.46
N ASN A 139 7.98 -17.42 12.54
CA ASN A 139 8.51 -17.80 11.22
C ASN A 139 7.96 -16.92 10.09
N ILE A 140 7.25 -15.85 10.44
CA ILE A 140 6.71 -14.85 9.52
C ILE A 140 7.39 -13.53 9.83
N PHE A 141 8.12 -12.99 8.87
CA PHE A 141 8.91 -11.77 9.02
C PHE A 141 8.27 -10.60 8.29
N MET A 142 8.47 -9.40 8.84
CA MET A 142 7.90 -8.16 8.35
C MET A 142 8.97 -7.23 7.80
N ASN A 143 8.78 -6.68 6.63
CA ASN A 143 9.56 -5.56 6.14
C ASN A 143 9.08 -4.22 6.71
N GLU A 144 9.91 -3.17 6.57
CA GLU A 144 9.54 -1.80 6.94
C GLU A 144 8.34 -1.26 6.14
N ASP A 145 8.18 -1.68 4.90
CA ASP A 145 7.04 -1.33 4.04
C ASP A 145 5.75 -2.09 4.40
N GLY A 146 5.86 -3.03 5.35
CA GLY A 146 4.79 -3.90 5.81
C GLY A 146 4.57 -5.14 4.95
N SER A 147 5.45 -5.44 4.01
CA SER A 147 5.41 -6.71 3.29
C SER A 147 5.85 -7.88 4.16
N VAL A 148 5.30 -9.07 3.87
CA VAL A 148 5.51 -10.30 4.63
C VAL A 148 6.50 -11.22 3.92
N ARG A 149 7.35 -11.89 4.68
CA ARG A 149 8.22 -12.99 4.21
C ARG A 149 8.04 -14.21 5.09
N LEU A 150 7.75 -15.34 4.46
CA LEU A 150 7.65 -16.64 5.14
C LEU A 150 9.05 -17.28 5.19
N GLY A 151 9.45 -17.74 6.34
CA GLY A 151 10.79 -18.31 6.55
C GLY A 151 10.80 -19.53 7.48
N ASP A 152 11.99 -19.97 7.79
CA ASP A 152 12.30 -21.21 8.54
C ASP A 152 11.86 -22.48 7.82
N PHE A 153 12.62 -22.84 6.78
CA PHE A 153 12.35 -24.01 5.95
C PHE A 153 12.99 -25.31 6.46
N GLY A 154 13.55 -25.30 7.68
CA GLY A 154 14.21 -26.48 8.26
C GLY A 154 13.29 -27.70 8.48
N LEU A 155 11.98 -27.51 8.51
CA LEU A 155 10.97 -28.57 8.64
C LEU A 155 10.14 -28.78 7.36
N VAL A 156 10.42 -27.99 6.35
CA VAL A 156 9.74 -28.07 5.04
C VAL A 156 10.13 -29.36 4.34
N LYS A 157 9.15 -30.11 3.84
CA LYS A 157 9.38 -31.36 3.11
C LYS A 157 8.43 -31.51 1.94
N ASP A 158 8.88 -32.23 0.93
CA ASP A 158 8.07 -32.62 -0.22
C ASP A 158 6.92 -33.57 0.21
N ILE A 159 5.78 -33.53 -0.45
CA ILE A 159 4.61 -34.39 -0.17
C ILE A 159 4.94 -35.87 -0.22
N THR A 160 5.97 -36.24 -0.96
CA THR A 160 6.41 -37.63 -1.12
C THR A 160 7.02 -38.24 0.15
N ASP A 161 7.50 -37.42 1.08
CA ASP A 161 8.08 -37.88 2.35
C ASP A 161 6.97 -38.23 3.37
N LYS A 162 6.67 -39.51 3.48
CA LYS A 162 5.55 -40.05 4.27
C LYS A 162 5.67 -39.99 5.79
N GLU A 163 6.74 -39.44 6.35
CA GLU A 163 6.94 -39.47 7.81
C GLU A 163 7.31 -38.09 8.40
N TYR A 164 6.74 -37.85 9.58
CA TYR A 164 7.15 -37.02 10.70
C TYR A 164 6.49 -35.66 10.93
N ALA A 165 5.64 -35.63 11.96
CA ALA A 165 5.61 -34.51 12.88
C ALA A 165 6.91 -34.53 13.71
N THR A 166 7.81 -33.57 13.49
CA THR A 166 9.10 -33.53 14.18
C THR A 166 8.95 -33.13 15.65
N LYS A 167 9.82 -33.68 16.50
CA LYS A 167 9.92 -33.37 17.93
C LYS A 167 10.33 -31.91 18.26
N ALA A 168 10.59 -31.08 17.28
CA ALA A 168 11.19 -29.77 17.44
C ALA A 168 10.34 -28.67 16.80
N GLY A 169 9.13 -28.42 17.29
CA GLY A 169 8.30 -27.31 16.85
C GLY A 169 7.38 -26.85 17.97
N THR A 170 6.86 -25.61 17.88
CA THR A 170 5.87 -25.13 18.84
C THR A 170 4.54 -25.82 18.52
N ASN A 171 4.24 -26.90 19.26
CA ASN A 171 3.09 -27.78 19.04
C ASN A 171 1.74 -27.05 19.11
N ALA A 172 1.71 -25.85 19.67
CA ALA A 172 0.51 -25.04 19.83
C ALA A 172 -0.15 -24.59 18.50
N TYR A 173 0.60 -24.53 17.39
CA TYR A 173 0.09 -24.16 16.07
C TYR A 173 -0.18 -25.39 15.18
N MET A 174 0.25 -26.56 15.61
CA MET A 174 0.11 -27.80 14.84
C MET A 174 -1.36 -28.22 14.74
N ALA A 175 -1.78 -28.62 13.56
CA ALA A 175 -3.12 -29.12 13.31
C ALA A 175 -3.43 -30.42 14.08
N PRO A 176 -4.71 -30.69 14.40
CA PRO A 176 -5.12 -31.90 15.15
C PRO A 176 -4.59 -33.21 14.55
N GLU A 177 -4.62 -33.34 13.23
CA GLU A 177 -4.13 -34.53 12.51
C GLU A 177 -2.62 -34.76 12.73
N GLY A 178 -1.82 -33.68 12.87
CA GLY A 178 -0.42 -33.75 13.19
C GLY A 178 -0.16 -34.36 14.58
N HIS A 179 -1.00 -34.00 15.57
CA HIS A 179 -0.93 -34.56 16.91
C HIS A 179 -1.45 -36.01 16.99
N LEU A 180 -2.53 -36.33 16.25
CA LEU A 180 -3.25 -37.59 16.35
C LEU A 180 -2.63 -38.68 15.47
N THR A 181 -2.29 -38.35 14.24
CA THR A 181 -1.86 -39.32 13.21
C THR A 181 -0.41 -39.12 12.74
N LYS A 182 0.23 -38.01 13.17
CA LYS A 182 1.55 -37.57 12.69
C LYS A 182 1.62 -37.35 11.17
N LYS A 183 0.49 -37.18 10.51
CA LYS A 183 0.40 -36.89 9.08
C LYS A 183 -0.03 -35.45 8.90
N LEU A 184 0.75 -34.68 8.16
CA LEU A 184 0.47 -33.30 7.80
C LEU A 184 0.30 -33.21 6.29
N ASP A 185 -0.62 -32.36 5.87
CA ASP A 185 -0.89 -32.02 4.48
C ASP A 185 -1.01 -30.48 4.32
N PHE A 186 -1.35 -30.01 3.13
CA PHE A 186 -1.57 -28.59 2.87
C PHE A 186 -2.65 -27.96 3.76
N LYS A 187 -3.67 -28.73 4.14
CA LYS A 187 -4.76 -28.28 5.02
C LYS A 187 -4.28 -28.07 6.47
N SER A 188 -3.19 -28.72 6.85
CA SER A 188 -2.55 -28.51 8.15
C SER A 188 -1.95 -27.11 8.29
N ASP A 189 -1.32 -26.58 7.24
CA ASP A 189 -0.83 -25.19 7.21
C ASP A 189 -2.00 -24.20 7.29
N ILE A 190 -3.15 -24.51 6.68
CA ILE A 190 -4.36 -23.67 6.75
C ILE A 190 -4.92 -23.62 8.17
N PHE A 191 -4.84 -24.69 8.94
CA PHE A 191 -5.19 -24.66 10.36
C PHE A 191 -4.31 -23.70 11.15
N SER A 192 -3.00 -23.80 10.97
CA SER A 192 -2.02 -22.90 11.60
C SER A 192 -2.26 -21.43 11.21
N LEU A 193 -2.57 -21.18 9.94
CA LEU A 193 -2.95 -19.85 9.44
C LEU A 193 -4.21 -19.33 10.16
N GLY A 194 -5.21 -20.16 10.37
CA GLY A 194 -6.42 -19.79 11.12
C GLY A 194 -6.12 -19.34 12.54
N ILE A 195 -5.22 -20.03 13.24
CA ILE A 195 -4.75 -19.63 14.59
C ILE A 195 -4.08 -18.25 14.53
N ILE A 196 -3.20 -18.04 13.56
CA ILE A 196 -2.46 -16.78 13.40
C ILE A 196 -3.41 -15.62 13.15
N VAL A 197 -4.39 -15.77 12.24
CA VAL A 197 -5.39 -14.74 11.95
C VAL A 197 -6.21 -14.41 13.20
N PHE A 198 -6.61 -15.42 13.96
CA PHE A 198 -7.31 -15.20 15.23
C PHE A 198 -6.45 -14.38 16.21
N GLN A 199 -5.15 -14.68 16.32
CA GLN A 199 -4.24 -13.92 17.17
C GLN A 199 -4.02 -12.49 16.68
N LEU A 200 -3.93 -12.26 15.38
CA LEU A 200 -3.84 -10.92 14.79
C LEU A 200 -5.04 -10.04 15.18
N LEU A 201 -6.24 -10.64 15.22
CA LEU A 201 -7.48 -9.94 15.58
C LEU A 201 -7.59 -9.70 17.10
N THR A 202 -7.19 -10.67 17.93
CA THR A 202 -7.58 -10.71 19.36
C THR A 202 -6.41 -10.67 20.34
N ASN A 203 -5.18 -10.84 19.87
CA ASN A 203 -3.98 -11.08 20.69
C ASN A 203 -4.08 -12.35 21.58
N GLN A 204 -5.03 -13.23 21.32
CA GLN A 204 -5.24 -14.45 22.10
C GLN A 204 -5.08 -15.69 21.25
N HIS A 205 -4.57 -16.77 21.83
CA HIS A 205 -4.59 -18.06 21.15
C HIS A 205 -5.99 -18.69 21.26
N PRO A 206 -6.60 -19.21 20.15
CA PRO A 206 -7.97 -19.72 20.18
C PRO A 206 -8.15 -20.96 21.09
N PHE A 207 -7.06 -21.66 21.39
CA PHE A 207 -7.02 -22.82 22.28
C PHE A 207 -6.29 -22.52 23.59
N ASP A 208 -6.18 -21.25 23.99
CA ASP A 208 -5.44 -20.84 25.18
C ASP A 208 -5.76 -21.66 26.41
N ALA A 209 -4.72 -22.04 27.18
CA ALA A 209 -4.78 -22.87 28.35
C ALA A 209 -3.60 -22.59 29.30
N PRO A 210 -3.71 -22.97 30.61
CA PRO A 210 -2.62 -22.75 31.57
C PRO A 210 -1.30 -23.44 31.23
N SER A 211 -1.34 -24.50 30.40
CA SER A 211 -0.15 -25.22 29.96
C SER A 211 -0.22 -25.57 28.46
N GLU A 212 0.94 -25.74 27.81
CA GLU A 212 1.02 -26.20 26.43
C GLU A 212 0.38 -27.58 26.25
N ALA A 213 0.52 -28.47 27.23
CA ALA A 213 -0.09 -29.81 27.22
C ALA A 213 -1.62 -29.73 27.16
N GLU A 214 -2.22 -28.86 27.97
CA GLU A 214 -3.67 -28.65 27.97
C GLU A 214 -4.15 -27.97 26.69
N MET A 215 -3.34 -27.06 26.14
CA MET A 215 -3.61 -26.43 24.85
C MET A 215 -3.65 -27.48 23.74
N ILE A 216 -2.67 -28.39 23.68
CA ILE A 216 -2.62 -29.49 22.73
C ILE A 216 -3.84 -30.41 22.89
N GLU A 217 -4.25 -30.71 24.11
CA GLU A 217 -5.44 -31.51 24.35
C GLU A 217 -6.73 -30.83 23.87
N LYS A 218 -6.84 -29.50 24.03
CA LYS A 218 -7.95 -28.72 23.43
C LYS A 218 -7.94 -28.81 21.89
N ILE A 219 -6.75 -28.69 21.27
CA ILE A 219 -6.57 -28.81 19.82
C ILE A 219 -7.02 -30.19 19.34
N LYS A 220 -6.53 -31.28 19.97
CA LYS A 220 -6.91 -32.66 19.63
C LYS A 220 -8.41 -32.92 19.71
N LYS A 221 -9.08 -32.32 20.71
CA LYS A 221 -10.52 -32.51 20.95
C LYS A 221 -11.40 -31.58 20.11
N GLY A 222 -10.79 -30.66 19.32
CA GLY A 222 -11.53 -29.67 18.56
C GLY A 222 -12.38 -28.71 19.41
N LYS A 223 -12.07 -28.57 20.68
CA LYS A 223 -12.84 -27.76 21.63
C LYS A 223 -12.42 -26.29 21.56
N SER A 224 -12.70 -25.65 20.45
CA SER A 224 -12.71 -24.19 20.37
C SER A 224 -14.09 -23.75 19.92
N SER A 225 -14.76 -22.95 20.75
CA SER A 225 -15.98 -22.24 20.34
C SER A 225 -15.69 -21.06 19.41
N LYS A 226 -14.41 -20.73 19.24
CA LYS A 226 -13.95 -19.51 18.58
C LYS A 226 -13.35 -19.75 17.19
N LEU A 227 -12.88 -20.96 16.87
CA LEU A 227 -12.25 -21.29 15.60
C LEU A 227 -12.89 -22.56 15.00
N PRO A 228 -13.74 -22.44 13.95
CA PRO A 228 -14.21 -23.59 13.18
C PRO A 228 -13.05 -24.18 12.34
N GLY A 229 -13.18 -25.41 11.88
CA GLY A 229 -12.21 -26.00 10.95
C GLY A 229 -11.34 -27.11 11.56
N TRP A 230 -11.80 -27.74 12.66
CA TRP A 230 -11.15 -28.93 13.19
C TRP A 230 -11.08 -30.07 12.14
N ASP A 231 -12.14 -30.25 11.38
CA ASP A 231 -12.21 -31.20 10.26
C ASP A 231 -11.41 -30.69 9.07
N SER A 232 -10.28 -31.34 8.76
CA SER A 232 -9.38 -30.95 7.67
C SER A 232 -10.06 -30.94 6.30
N SER A 233 -11.04 -31.82 6.06
CA SER A 233 -11.77 -31.89 4.80
C SER A 233 -12.57 -30.61 4.49
N LYS A 234 -12.97 -29.88 5.52
CA LYS A 234 -13.76 -28.65 5.39
C LYS A 234 -12.92 -27.37 5.33
N ARG A 235 -11.60 -27.45 5.54
CA ARG A 235 -10.73 -26.29 5.43
C ARG A 235 -10.54 -25.90 3.97
N PRO A 236 -10.57 -24.61 3.63
CA PRO A 236 -10.33 -24.17 2.25
C PRO A 236 -8.90 -24.47 1.80
N THR A 237 -8.65 -24.43 0.50
CA THR A 237 -7.29 -24.36 -0.05
C THR A 237 -6.79 -22.91 -0.08
N THR A 238 -5.50 -22.69 -0.33
CA THR A 238 -4.95 -21.34 -0.52
C THR A 238 -5.61 -20.63 -1.69
N GLU A 239 -5.90 -21.34 -2.80
CA GLU A 239 -6.63 -20.81 -3.95
C GLU A 239 -8.02 -20.32 -3.54
N GLN A 240 -8.78 -21.17 -2.85
CA GLN A 240 -10.12 -20.83 -2.39
C GLN A 240 -10.13 -19.62 -1.44
N ILE A 241 -9.10 -19.46 -0.61
CA ILE A 241 -8.94 -18.28 0.23
C ILE A 241 -8.64 -17.05 -0.62
N MET A 242 -7.73 -17.15 -1.60
CA MET A 242 -7.35 -16.04 -2.47
C MET A 242 -8.49 -15.60 -3.41
N GLU A 243 -9.40 -16.50 -3.75
CA GLU A 243 -10.60 -16.21 -4.56
C GLU A 243 -11.66 -15.43 -3.77
N GLN A 244 -11.62 -15.42 -2.43
CA GLN A 244 -12.55 -14.61 -1.65
C GLN A 244 -12.41 -13.13 -2.02
N GLU A 245 -13.52 -12.47 -2.29
CA GLU A 245 -13.55 -11.11 -2.85
C GLU A 245 -12.73 -10.12 -2.02
N THR A 246 -12.89 -10.16 -0.70
CA THR A 246 -12.13 -9.28 0.21
C THR A 246 -10.63 -9.54 0.10
N ILE A 247 -10.19 -10.81 0.13
CA ILE A 247 -8.75 -11.15 0.02
C ILE A 247 -8.22 -10.74 -1.34
N ARG A 248 -8.95 -11.05 -2.42
CA ARG A 248 -8.57 -10.69 -3.79
C ARG A 248 -8.39 -9.19 -3.96
N LEU A 249 -9.27 -8.39 -3.35
CA LEU A 249 -9.16 -6.93 -3.36
C LEU A 249 -7.86 -6.46 -2.67
N TYR A 250 -7.59 -6.95 -1.46
CA TYR A 250 -6.37 -6.59 -0.73
C TYR A 250 -5.10 -7.03 -1.45
N LEU A 251 -5.08 -8.22 -2.03
CA LEU A 251 -3.94 -8.71 -2.82
C LEU A 251 -3.69 -7.85 -4.05
N LYS A 252 -4.75 -7.45 -4.75
CA LYS A 252 -4.64 -6.53 -5.91
C LYS A 252 -4.11 -5.16 -5.49
N MET A 253 -4.64 -4.59 -4.40
CA MET A 253 -4.15 -3.31 -3.87
C MET A 253 -2.66 -3.37 -3.52
N GLN A 254 -2.21 -4.50 -3.00
CA GLN A 254 -0.80 -4.70 -2.70
C GLN A 254 0.06 -4.81 -3.97
N GLU A 255 -0.37 -5.55 -4.98
CA GLU A 255 0.32 -5.62 -6.28
C GLU A 255 0.47 -4.24 -6.91
N ASP A 256 -0.60 -3.44 -6.87
CA ASP A 256 -0.57 -2.08 -7.39
C ASP A 256 0.42 -1.19 -6.61
N LYS A 257 0.46 -1.33 -5.28
CA LYS A 257 1.43 -0.63 -4.42
C LYS A 257 2.88 -1.04 -4.71
N GLU A 258 3.13 -2.34 -4.86
CA GLU A 258 4.45 -2.88 -5.21
C GLU A 258 4.91 -2.35 -6.56
N ARG A 259 4.05 -2.40 -7.60
CA ARG A 259 4.35 -1.86 -8.93
C ARG A 259 4.68 -0.37 -8.89
N MET A 260 3.89 0.43 -8.15
CA MET A 260 4.15 1.86 -7.97
C MET A 260 5.51 2.12 -7.29
N ASN A 261 5.88 1.32 -6.31
CA ASN A 261 7.18 1.44 -5.65
C ASN A 261 8.32 1.09 -6.60
N GLU A 262 8.20 0.01 -7.37
CA GLU A 262 9.19 -0.36 -8.39
C GLU A 262 9.38 0.73 -9.46
N GLU A 263 8.29 1.34 -9.93
CA GLU A 263 8.34 2.47 -10.87
C GLU A 263 9.03 3.69 -10.25
N LYS A 264 8.72 3.99 -9.00
CA LYS A 264 9.36 5.08 -8.24
C LYS A 264 10.87 4.86 -8.07
N ASP A 265 11.28 3.64 -7.75
CA ASP A 265 12.69 3.30 -7.59
C ASP A 265 13.44 3.35 -8.93
N LYS A 266 12.82 2.92 -10.04
CA LYS A 266 13.37 3.10 -11.39
C LYS A 266 13.56 4.57 -11.72
N MET A 267 12.55 5.41 -11.50
CA MET A 267 12.64 6.86 -11.73
C MET A 267 13.74 7.51 -10.87
N LYS A 268 13.88 7.07 -9.63
CA LYS A 268 14.94 7.57 -8.73
C LYS A 268 16.32 7.20 -9.27
N LEU A 269 16.51 5.99 -9.73
CA LEU A 269 17.77 5.53 -10.33
C LEU A 269 18.11 6.29 -11.60
N GLU A 270 17.12 6.54 -12.47
CA GLU A 270 17.30 7.34 -13.69
C GLU A 270 17.65 8.81 -13.36
N PHE A 271 17.00 9.39 -12.36
CA PHE A 271 17.30 10.73 -11.87
C PHE A 271 18.74 10.85 -11.34
N GLU A 272 19.22 9.87 -10.57
CA GLU A 272 20.61 9.86 -10.09
C GLU A 272 21.62 9.67 -11.24
N LYS A 273 21.30 8.86 -12.24
CA LYS A 273 22.12 8.75 -13.47
C LYS A 273 22.20 10.07 -14.20
N MET A 274 21.09 10.74 -14.47
CA MET A 274 21.07 12.05 -15.12
C MET A 274 21.86 13.09 -14.31
N LYS A 275 21.71 13.09 -12.98
CA LYS A 275 22.46 13.98 -12.11
C LYS A 275 23.97 13.75 -12.20
N SER A 276 24.40 12.49 -12.27
CA SER A 276 25.80 12.13 -12.45
C SER A 276 26.35 12.55 -13.81
N GLU A 277 25.55 12.45 -14.86
CA GLU A 277 25.92 12.90 -16.22
C GLU A 277 26.06 14.44 -16.30
N VAL A 278 25.11 15.17 -15.70
CA VAL A 278 25.18 16.62 -15.60
C VAL A 278 26.43 17.06 -14.83
N ALA A 279 26.76 16.40 -13.73
CA ALA A 279 27.98 16.67 -12.96
C ALA A 279 29.28 16.44 -13.79
N LYS A 280 29.30 15.39 -14.59
CA LYS A 280 30.41 15.10 -15.53
C LYS A 280 30.54 16.16 -16.62
N MET A 281 29.42 16.63 -17.20
CA MET A 281 29.41 17.68 -18.20
C MET A 281 29.90 19.02 -17.64
N GLN A 282 29.52 19.34 -16.37
CA GLN A 282 30.00 20.55 -15.70
C GLN A 282 31.50 20.51 -15.38
N GLN A 283 32.07 19.33 -15.14
CA GLN A 283 33.53 19.17 -14.91
C GLN A 283 34.33 19.25 -16.25
N SER A 284 33.73 18.88 -17.38
CA SER A 284 34.40 18.96 -18.69
C SER A 284 34.42 20.36 -19.29
N THR A 285 33.71 21.33 -18.75
CA THR A 285 33.67 22.72 -19.21
C THR A 285 34.64 23.65 -18.47
N SER A 286 35.49 23.16 -17.57
CA SER A 286 36.57 23.95 -16.98
C SER A 286 37.81 23.92 -17.86
N GLU A 287 37.89 24.82 -18.81
CA GLU A 287 39.08 25.08 -19.64
C GLU A 287 40.26 25.68 -18.85
N PRO A 288 41.50 25.49 -19.37
CA PRO A 288 42.71 25.89 -18.65
C PRO A 288 42.94 27.39 -18.67
N LYS A 289 43.36 27.95 -17.53
CA LYS A 289 43.77 29.32 -17.37
C LYS A 289 44.88 29.71 -18.39
N VAL A 290 44.56 30.54 -19.35
CA VAL A 290 45.57 31.28 -20.11
C VAL A 290 46.05 32.47 -19.33
N GLN A 291 47.38 32.56 -19.15
CA GLN A 291 48.07 33.65 -18.49
C GLN A 291 47.94 34.97 -19.30
N ALA A 292 47.50 36.02 -18.63
CA ALA A 292 47.44 37.38 -19.18
C ALA A 292 48.81 38.05 -19.10
N LYS A 293 49.28 38.68 -20.20
CA LYS A 293 50.30 39.72 -20.19
C LYS A 293 49.66 41.12 -20.36
N PRO A 294 50.27 42.19 -19.78
CA PRO A 294 49.58 43.44 -19.53
C PRO A 294 49.62 44.49 -20.67
N SER A 295 48.53 45.22 -20.73
CA SER A 295 48.14 46.56 -21.22
C SER A 295 48.96 47.35 -22.27
N PRO A 296 48.34 48.32 -23.00
CA PRO A 296 48.18 49.69 -22.49
C PRO A 296 46.78 50.35 -22.73
N LYS A 297 46.65 51.50 -22.09
CA LYS A 297 45.53 52.39 -21.87
C LYS A 297 44.91 53.05 -23.13
N ALA A 298 43.66 53.50 -22.87
CA ALA A 298 42.86 54.63 -23.44
C ALA A 298 41.80 54.14 -24.47
N GLU A 299 40.56 54.50 -24.47
CA GLU A 299 39.86 55.76 -24.26
C GLU A 299 38.34 55.49 -24.15
N VAL A 300 37.62 56.35 -23.45
CA VAL A 300 36.18 56.33 -23.21
C VAL A 300 35.42 56.81 -24.45
N ILE A 301 34.48 56.01 -25.00
CA ILE A 301 33.34 56.52 -25.77
C ILE A 301 32.08 55.70 -25.42
N SER A 302 31.02 56.46 -25.17
CA SER A 302 29.69 56.07 -24.67
C SER A 302 28.83 55.27 -25.66
N THR A 303 28.17 54.22 -25.09
CA THR A 303 26.85 53.62 -25.42
C THR A 303 26.32 53.49 -26.85
N PRO A 304 25.59 52.40 -27.21
CA PRO A 304 24.28 52.09 -26.63
C PRO A 304 24.05 50.58 -26.36
N LYS A 305 23.08 50.30 -25.51
CA LYS A 305 22.57 48.95 -25.11
C LYS A 305 22.30 48.03 -26.30
N PRO A 306 22.72 46.77 -26.27
CA PRO A 306 22.18 45.75 -27.14
C PRO A 306 20.92 45.12 -26.51
N LYS A 307 19.94 44.90 -27.37
CA LYS A 307 18.69 44.17 -27.12
C LYS A 307 18.99 42.72 -26.64
N GLN A 308 18.25 42.31 -25.65
CA GLN A 308 18.18 40.92 -25.23
C GLN A 308 17.84 39.99 -26.41
N ALA A 309 18.71 39.04 -26.70
CA ALA A 309 18.41 37.91 -27.54
C ALA A 309 17.49 36.97 -26.73
N GLN A 310 16.30 36.70 -27.25
CA GLN A 310 15.38 35.69 -26.75
C GLN A 310 16.04 34.33 -26.84
N GLN A 311 16.33 33.72 -25.70
CA GLN A 311 16.53 32.28 -25.62
C GLN A 311 15.15 31.63 -25.85
N THR A 312 15.00 30.98 -26.97
CA THR A 312 13.88 30.06 -27.20
C THR A 312 14.10 28.84 -26.32
N ASN A 313 13.47 28.86 -25.14
CA ASN A 313 13.26 27.67 -24.38
C ASN A 313 12.33 26.74 -25.18
N VAL A 314 12.86 25.63 -25.66
CA VAL A 314 12.05 24.50 -26.11
C VAL A 314 11.35 23.95 -24.87
N VAL A 315 10.13 24.40 -24.65
CA VAL A 315 9.23 23.83 -23.62
C VAL A 315 8.81 22.47 -24.14
N VAL A 316 9.42 21.41 -23.59
CA VAL A 316 8.85 20.07 -23.67
C VAL A 316 7.51 20.14 -22.95
N PRO A 317 6.38 19.78 -23.60
CA PRO A 317 5.08 19.81 -22.94
C PRO A 317 5.15 18.90 -21.69
N PRO A 318 4.69 19.35 -20.51
CA PRO A 318 4.65 18.51 -19.33
C PRO A 318 3.73 17.31 -19.61
N GLN A 319 4.23 16.10 -19.43
CA GLN A 319 3.43 14.90 -19.52
C GLN A 319 2.34 14.94 -18.43
N LEU A 320 1.09 15.05 -18.87
CA LEU A 320 -0.09 14.95 -18.02
C LEU A 320 -0.17 13.50 -17.51
N ILE A 321 0.06 13.30 -16.23
CA ILE A 321 0.01 11.97 -15.61
C ILE A 321 -1.44 11.68 -15.26
N SER A 322 -2.07 10.80 -16.05
CA SER A 322 -3.42 10.30 -15.79
C SER A 322 -3.46 9.48 -14.47
N ILE A 323 -4.46 9.75 -13.63
CA ILE A 323 -4.75 9.00 -12.42
C ILE A 323 -5.80 7.95 -12.78
N ASN A 324 -5.55 6.68 -12.42
CA ASN A 324 -6.53 5.61 -12.64
C ASN A 324 -7.63 5.67 -11.56
N PRO A 325 -8.85 6.10 -11.87
CA PRO A 325 -9.91 6.24 -10.89
C PRO A 325 -10.50 4.87 -10.55
N GLN A 326 -10.78 4.66 -9.25
CA GLN A 326 -11.52 3.51 -8.78
C GLN A 326 -12.74 4.00 -8.00
N PRO A 327 -13.97 3.83 -8.51
CA PRO A 327 -15.18 4.22 -7.82
C PRO A 327 -15.42 3.33 -6.59
N ILE A 328 -15.76 3.96 -5.48
CA ILE A 328 -16.22 3.30 -4.24
C ILE A 328 -17.74 3.46 -4.21
N ILE A 329 -18.45 2.41 -4.57
CA ILE A 329 -19.91 2.37 -4.65
C ILE A 329 -20.46 1.73 -3.38
N PRO A 330 -21.13 2.47 -2.49
CA PRO A 330 -21.64 1.92 -1.23
C PRO A 330 -22.87 1.03 -1.41
N ASP A 331 -23.59 1.19 -2.51
CA ASP A 331 -24.81 0.46 -2.82
C ASP A 331 -24.75 -0.08 -4.25
N GLN A 332 -24.29 -1.32 -4.40
CA GLN A 332 -24.16 -1.96 -5.70
C GLN A 332 -25.50 -2.45 -6.29
N GLU A 333 -26.54 -2.52 -5.48
CA GLU A 333 -27.89 -2.89 -5.94
C GLU A 333 -28.53 -1.75 -6.74
N HIS A 334 -28.29 -0.50 -6.30
CA HIS A 334 -28.93 0.68 -6.87
C HIS A 334 -27.97 1.59 -7.67
N CYS A 335 -26.68 1.27 -7.67
CA CYS A 335 -25.65 2.04 -8.35
C CYS A 335 -24.59 1.10 -8.93
N ARG A 336 -24.29 1.23 -10.22
CA ARG A 336 -23.28 0.41 -10.90
C ARG A 336 -22.28 1.25 -11.68
N SER A 337 -21.11 0.70 -11.94
CA SER A 337 -20.13 1.31 -12.84
C SER A 337 -19.96 0.48 -14.10
N GLU A 338 -19.86 1.16 -15.24
CA GLU A 338 -19.49 0.61 -16.54
C GLU A 338 -18.26 1.37 -17.06
N GLY A 339 -17.09 0.86 -16.77
CA GLY A 339 -15.84 1.59 -17.02
C GLY A 339 -15.77 2.89 -16.21
N MET A 340 -15.71 4.03 -16.89
CA MET A 340 -15.66 5.36 -16.29
C MET A 340 -17.07 5.96 -16.03
N LYS A 341 -18.12 5.25 -16.35
CA LYS A 341 -19.50 5.70 -16.21
C LYS A 341 -20.13 5.09 -14.97
N ILE A 342 -20.70 5.97 -14.14
CA ILE A 342 -21.54 5.59 -13.00
C ILE A 342 -23.00 5.74 -13.42
N ILE A 343 -23.82 4.76 -13.08
CA ILE A 343 -25.25 4.70 -13.45
C ILE A 343 -26.06 4.48 -12.17
N ASN A 344 -26.96 5.40 -11.85
CA ASN A 344 -28.00 5.19 -10.84
C ASN A 344 -29.12 4.36 -11.46
N THR A 345 -29.41 3.19 -10.93
CA THR A 345 -30.40 2.25 -11.47
C THR A 345 -31.77 2.38 -10.82
N LYS A 346 -31.89 3.13 -9.71
CA LYS A 346 -33.14 3.31 -8.94
C LYS A 346 -33.43 4.76 -8.66
N GLY A 347 -34.67 5.18 -8.90
CA GLY A 347 -35.12 6.52 -8.60
C GLY A 347 -35.32 6.77 -7.10
N TRP A 348 -35.07 8.02 -6.67
CA TRP A 348 -35.21 8.52 -5.29
C TRP A 348 -34.27 7.84 -4.27
N VAL A 349 -33.14 7.34 -4.75
CA VAL A 349 -32.06 6.78 -3.92
C VAL A 349 -30.77 7.55 -4.18
N TYR A 350 -30.15 8.08 -3.14
CA TYR A 350 -28.87 8.76 -3.26
C TYR A 350 -27.75 7.79 -3.62
N CYS A 351 -27.23 7.92 -4.82
CA CYS A 351 -26.04 7.21 -5.28
C CYS A 351 -24.82 8.11 -5.09
N SER A 352 -24.22 8.07 -3.90
CA SER A 352 -23.01 8.85 -3.55
C SER A 352 -21.76 7.99 -3.75
N VAL A 353 -20.96 8.27 -4.77
CA VAL A 353 -19.78 7.50 -5.17
C VAL A 353 -18.51 8.32 -4.97
N ALA A 354 -17.61 7.85 -4.12
CA ALA A 354 -16.28 8.41 -3.96
C ALA A 354 -15.27 7.73 -4.89
N TYR A 355 -14.15 8.40 -5.16
CA TYR A 355 -13.11 7.89 -6.04
C TYR A 355 -11.77 7.75 -5.32
N ASN A 356 -11.14 6.59 -5.45
CA ASN A 356 -9.73 6.41 -5.16
C ASN A 356 -8.88 6.85 -6.38
N PRO A 357 -7.61 7.20 -6.18
CA PRO A 357 -6.86 7.21 -4.92
C PRO A 357 -7.25 8.37 -3.99
N ILE A 358 -6.83 8.27 -2.73
CA ILE A 358 -6.81 9.42 -1.81
C ILE A 358 -5.77 10.42 -2.33
N ILE A 359 -6.16 11.71 -2.38
CA ILE A 359 -5.30 12.79 -2.84
C ILE A 359 -4.68 13.49 -1.62
N THR A 360 -3.35 13.49 -1.55
CA THR A 360 -2.58 14.08 -0.45
C THR A 360 -1.53 15.09 -0.92
N ARG A 361 -1.28 15.18 -2.24
CA ARG A 361 -0.25 16.04 -2.84
C ARG A 361 -0.56 16.34 -4.30
N GLY A 362 0.12 17.32 -4.84
CA GLY A 362 0.02 17.71 -6.26
C GLY A 362 -1.16 18.63 -6.53
N ILE A 363 -1.26 19.04 -7.79
CA ILE A 363 -2.41 19.76 -8.33
C ILE A 363 -3.22 18.74 -9.12
N VAL A 364 -4.43 18.42 -8.66
CA VAL A 364 -5.23 17.34 -9.24
C VAL A 364 -6.54 17.87 -9.76
N ARG A 365 -6.86 17.53 -11.02
CA ARG A 365 -8.13 17.84 -11.68
C ARG A 365 -8.97 16.59 -11.87
N PHE A 366 -10.23 16.69 -11.44
CA PHE A 366 -11.29 15.71 -11.59
C PHE A 366 -12.40 16.35 -12.41
N GLU A 367 -12.70 15.81 -13.60
CA GLU A 367 -13.67 16.38 -14.54
C GLU A 367 -14.58 15.29 -15.10
N GLY A 368 -15.87 15.60 -15.24
CA GLY A 368 -16.83 14.67 -15.82
C GLY A 368 -18.10 15.36 -16.31
N ILE A 369 -19.00 14.54 -16.82
CA ILE A 369 -20.26 14.95 -17.44
C ILE A 369 -21.40 14.17 -16.80
N PHE A 370 -22.47 14.86 -16.42
CA PHE A 370 -23.74 14.23 -16.05
C PHE A 370 -24.66 14.16 -17.27
N GLU A 371 -25.37 13.03 -17.41
CA GLU A 371 -26.31 12.80 -18.49
C GLU A 371 -27.66 12.30 -17.92
N ASN A 372 -28.77 12.56 -18.63
CA ASN A 372 -30.14 12.23 -18.23
C ASN A 372 -30.62 13.03 -17.01
N LYS A 373 -30.82 14.26 -17.23
CA LYS A 373 -31.17 15.40 -16.37
C LYS A 373 -31.82 15.03 -15.04
N ASP A 374 -31.01 15.05 -13.98
CA ASP A 374 -31.46 15.12 -12.59
C ASP A 374 -31.26 16.54 -12.06
N ILE A 375 -32.23 17.08 -11.39
CA ILE A 375 -32.11 18.36 -10.67
C ILE A 375 -31.23 18.22 -9.42
N ASN A 376 -30.98 17.00 -8.95
CA ASN A 376 -30.25 16.69 -7.74
C ASN A 376 -28.90 15.96 -8.05
N ILE A 377 -28.09 16.61 -8.86
CA ILE A 377 -26.71 16.17 -9.13
C ILE A 377 -25.72 17.00 -8.33
N TYR A 378 -24.74 16.31 -7.75
CA TYR A 378 -23.73 16.92 -6.90
C TYR A 378 -22.35 16.40 -7.23
N VAL A 379 -21.35 17.26 -7.12
CA VAL A 379 -19.93 16.89 -7.19
C VAL A 379 -19.18 17.57 -6.06
N GLY A 380 -18.15 16.94 -5.51
CA GLY A 380 -17.44 17.52 -4.39
C GLY A 380 -16.18 16.82 -3.97
N ILE A 381 -15.63 17.28 -2.86
CA ILE A 381 -14.56 16.60 -2.14
C ILE A 381 -15.00 16.27 -0.71
N ALA A 382 -14.42 15.21 -0.16
CA ALA A 382 -14.60 14.84 1.23
C ALA A 382 -13.26 14.51 1.86
N ASP A 383 -13.13 14.77 3.17
CA ASP A 383 -12.02 14.24 3.96
C ASP A 383 -11.91 12.72 3.75
N SER A 384 -10.70 12.21 3.60
CA SER A 384 -10.46 10.79 3.27
C SER A 384 -10.98 9.80 4.31
N SER A 385 -11.29 10.25 5.53
CA SER A 385 -11.92 9.44 6.58
C SER A 385 -13.40 9.13 6.31
N ILE A 386 -14.04 9.86 5.36
CA ILE A 386 -15.45 9.67 5.01
C ILE A 386 -15.62 8.41 4.15
N VAL A 387 -16.57 7.58 4.58
CA VAL A 387 -17.16 6.50 3.79
C VAL A 387 -18.64 6.83 3.65
N PHE A 388 -19.09 7.08 2.43
CA PHE A 388 -20.51 7.31 2.16
C PHE A 388 -21.29 6.02 2.40
N GLU A 389 -22.48 6.16 2.98
CA GLU A 389 -23.42 5.04 3.18
C GLU A 389 -24.41 4.98 2.03
N ALA A 390 -24.98 3.79 1.82
CA ALA A 390 -26.08 3.60 0.87
C ALA A 390 -27.25 4.53 1.18
N ASP A 391 -27.85 5.11 0.16
CA ASP A 391 -29.00 6.01 0.23
C ASP A 391 -28.84 7.19 1.21
N LYS A 392 -27.64 7.72 1.32
CA LYS A 392 -27.35 8.92 2.13
C LYS A 392 -26.84 10.05 1.25
N ALA A 393 -27.49 11.21 1.40
CA ALA A 393 -27.06 12.44 0.75
C ALA A 393 -25.65 12.84 1.23
N PRO A 394 -24.79 13.38 0.37
CA PRO A 394 -23.43 13.79 0.73
C PRO A 394 -23.37 14.97 1.71
N PHE A 395 -24.47 15.70 1.87
CA PHE A 395 -24.67 16.76 2.86
C PHE A 395 -25.43 16.30 4.13
N ASN A 396 -25.51 14.97 4.37
CA ASN A 396 -26.09 14.42 5.59
C ASN A 396 -25.31 14.91 6.83
N VAL A 397 -26.03 15.10 7.94
CA VAL A 397 -25.44 15.55 9.22
C VAL A 397 -24.22 14.71 9.64
N LYS A 398 -24.19 13.43 9.28
CA LYS A 398 -23.03 12.53 9.53
C LYS A 398 -21.74 12.97 8.86
N TYR A 399 -21.85 13.67 7.73
CA TYR A 399 -20.71 14.15 6.94
C TYR A 399 -20.46 15.65 7.10
N LYS A 400 -21.17 16.27 8.05
CA LYS A 400 -21.05 17.67 8.42
C LYS A 400 -19.58 18.00 8.67
N ASP A 401 -19.13 19.17 8.20
CA ASP A 401 -17.75 19.67 8.30
C ASP A 401 -16.64 18.83 7.62
N LYS A 402 -17.00 17.70 7.02
CA LYS A 402 -16.07 16.77 6.39
C LYS A 402 -16.27 16.58 4.88
N SER A 403 -17.28 17.21 4.31
CA SER A 403 -17.58 17.14 2.88
C SER A 403 -18.07 18.47 2.35
N VAL A 404 -17.65 18.81 1.14
CA VAL A 404 -18.15 19.97 0.38
C VAL A 404 -18.86 19.47 -0.86
N SER A 405 -20.06 19.98 -1.10
CA SER A 405 -20.91 19.67 -2.25
C SER A 405 -21.13 20.89 -3.13
N TYR A 406 -20.96 20.72 -4.44
CA TYR A 406 -21.39 21.67 -5.46
C TYR A 406 -22.63 21.12 -6.16
N GLU A 407 -23.77 21.83 -6.02
CA GLU A 407 -25.06 21.44 -6.57
C GLU A 407 -25.23 21.96 -8.00
N GLY A 408 -25.56 21.09 -8.93
CA GLY A 408 -25.75 21.44 -10.34
C GLY A 408 -26.93 22.39 -10.57
N ALA A 409 -28.08 22.12 -9.94
CA ALA A 409 -29.32 22.84 -10.19
C ALA A 409 -29.29 24.33 -9.79
N SER A 410 -28.57 24.69 -8.74
CA SER A 410 -28.53 26.06 -8.22
C SER A 410 -27.17 26.73 -8.24
N GLY A 411 -26.11 25.98 -8.51
CA GLY A 411 -24.73 26.48 -8.39
C GLY A 411 -24.29 26.71 -6.95
N SER A 412 -25.02 26.20 -5.97
CA SER A 412 -24.75 26.43 -4.55
C SER A 412 -23.71 25.46 -4.02
N LEU A 413 -22.92 25.92 -3.05
CA LEU A 413 -22.05 25.08 -2.25
C LEU A 413 -22.67 24.77 -0.88
N TYR A 414 -22.47 23.54 -0.40
CA TYR A 414 -22.87 23.10 0.94
C TYR A 414 -21.66 22.57 1.69
N HIS A 415 -21.62 22.83 3.01
CA HIS A 415 -20.59 22.29 3.90
C HIS A 415 -21.18 22.02 5.29
N PHE A 416 -21.16 22.96 6.23
CA PHE A 416 -21.50 22.71 7.63
C PHE A 416 -22.97 22.30 7.91
N ASN A 417 -23.96 23.05 7.52
CA ASN A 417 -25.34 22.93 8.05
C ASN A 417 -26.44 23.03 6.99
N GLN A 418 -26.31 22.40 5.84
CA GLN A 418 -27.31 22.52 4.76
C GLN A 418 -27.57 23.97 4.30
N ASP A 419 -26.90 24.97 4.86
CA ASP A 419 -26.95 26.34 4.36
C ASP A 419 -26.32 26.40 2.98
N LYS A 420 -27.07 26.92 2.03
CA LYS A 420 -26.66 27.10 0.64
C LYS A 420 -25.87 28.38 0.48
N ILE A 421 -24.59 28.31 0.14
CA ILE A 421 -23.82 29.49 -0.29
C ILE A 421 -23.92 29.60 -1.81
N LYS A 422 -24.61 30.60 -2.28
CA LYS A 422 -24.75 30.91 -3.70
C LYS A 422 -23.57 31.72 -4.21
N GLY A 423 -23.21 31.53 -5.48
CA GLY A 423 -22.17 32.33 -6.14
C GLY A 423 -21.54 31.65 -7.35
N ASN A 424 -21.56 30.34 -7.42
CA ASN A 424 -21.14 29.62 -8.64
C ASN A 424 -22.29 29.52 -9.64
N TYR A 425 -21.98 29.30 -10.89
CA TYR A 425 -22.97 29.03 -11.92
C TYR A 425 -23.55 27.63 -11.77
N LYS A 426 -24.83 27.46 -12.14
CA LYS A 426 -25.40 26.11 -12.30
C LYS A 426 -24.74 25.40 -13.47
N PHE A 427 -24.71 24.08 -13.42
CA PHE A 427 -24.33 23.25 -14.56
C PHE A 427 -25.48 22.31 -14.92
N GLU A 428 -25.60 22.04 -16.22
CA GLU A 428 -26.72 21.32 -16.81
C GLU A 428 -26.22 19.99 -17.43
N ASP A 429 -27.17 19.20 -17.95
CA ASP A 429 -26.92 17.99 -18.70
C ASP A 429 -25.87 18.20 -19.80
N ASN A 430 -24.98 17.24 -19.95
CA ASN A 430 -23.90 17.21 -20.94
C ASN A 430 -22.87 18.34 -20.80
N GLN A 431 -22.94 19.17 -19.76
CA GLN A 431 -21.88 20.13 -19.46
C GLN A 431 -20.76 19.49 -18.65
N LYS A 432 -19.55 19.90 -18.96
CA LYS A 432 -18.36 19.49 -18.20
C LYS A 432 -18.31 20.25 -16.90
N VAL A 433 -18.29 19.52 -15.79
CA VAL A 433 -18.01 20.07 -14.47
C VAL A 433 -16.67 19.53 -13.99
N ALA A 434 -15.80 20.42 -13.46
CA ALA A 434 -14.52 20.01 -12.92
C ALA A 434 -14.22 20.62 -11.56
N LEU A 435 -13.47 19.88 -10.77
CA LEU A 435 -12.87 20.28 -9.51
C LEU A 435 -11.36 20.19 -9.64
N GLU A 436 -10.67 21.22 -9.18
CA GLU A 436 -9.22 21.24 -9.13
C GLU A 436 -8.75 21.53 -7.72
N VAL A 437 -8.00 20.62 -7.13
CA VAL A 437 -7.37 20.82 -5.82
C VAL A 437 -5.88 21.09 -5.99
N ASN A 438 -5.36 22.03 -5.20
CA ASN A 438 -3.92 22.22 -5.04
C ASN A 438 -3.54 21.84 -3.61
N MET A 439 -2.99 20.64 -3.46
CA MET A 439 -2.59 20.07 -2.18
C MET A 439 -1.22 20.55 -1.72
N ASP A 440 -0.42 21.11 -2.62
CA ASP A 440 0.95 21.59 -2.35
C ASP A 440 0.98 23.08 -1.99
N SER A 441 -0.13 23.81 -2.20
CA SER A 441 -0.23 25.23 -1.81
C SER A 441 -0.46 25.39 -0.31
N SER A 442 -0.06 26.55 0.21
CA SER A 442 -0.36 26.97 1.58
C SER A 442 -1.07 28.35 1.55
N PRO A 443 -2.38 28.38 1.82
CA PRO A 443 -3.30 27.28 2.16
C PRO A 443 -3.60 26.34 0.96
N ARG A 444 -3.97 25.08 1.23
CA ARG A 444 -4.49 24.15 0.19
C ARG A 444 -5.81 24.67 -0.32
N THR A 445 -6.05 24.53 -1.64
CA THR A 445 -7.21 25.15 -2.32
C THR A 445 -8.03 24.14 -3.11
N LEU A 446 -9.33 24.45 -3.26
CA LEU A 446 -10.24 23.79 -4.19
C LEU A 446 -10.91 24.86 -5.06
N HIS A 447 -10.84 24.68 -6.38
CA HIS A 447 -11.49 25.49 -7.39
C HIS A 447 -12.50 24.66 -8.18
N PHE A 448 -13.55 25.31 -8.65
CA PHE A 448 -14.63 24.69 -9.43
C PHE A 448 -14.63 25.27 -10.85
N PHE A 449 -15.01 24.46 -11.82
CA PHE A 449 -15.08 24.85 -13.23
C PHE A 449 -16.34 24.28 -13.88
N VAL A 450 -16.97 25.06 -14.77
CA VAL A 450 -18.04 24.62 -15.65
C VAL A 450 -17.67 25.00 -17.08
N GLU A 451 -17.66 24.02 -17.99
CA GLU A 451 -17.19 24.20 -19.39
C GLU A 451 -15.79 24.87 -19.45
N GLY A 452 -14.91 24.48 -18.53
CA GLY A 452 -13.55 25.03 -18.42
C GLY A 452 -13.46 26.43 -17.79
N ASN A 453 -14.58 27.10 -17.50
CA ASN A 453 -14.61 28.41 -16.88
C ASN A 453 -14.53 28.30 -15.36
N GLU A 454 -13.54 28.94 -14.75
CA GLU A 454 -13.38 28.99 -13.29
C GLU A 454 -14.57 29.70 -12.64
N GLN A 455 -15.02 29.16 -11.51
CA GLN A 455 -16.19 29.64 -10.79
C GLN A 455 -15.81 30.66 -9.70
N PRO A 456 -16.72 31.61 -9.36
CA PRO A 456 -16.43 32.68 -8.40
C PRO A 456 -16.14 32.24 -6.98
N LEU A 457 -16.68 31.09 -6.52
CA LEU A 457 -16.41 30.57 -5.18
C LEU A 457 -15.28 29.54 -5.24
N SER A 458 -14.30 29.69 -4.38
CA SER A 458 -13.23 28.71 -4.13
C SER A 458 -13.12 28.41 -2.64
N ILE A 459 -12.45 27.33 -2.29
CA ILE A 459 -12.29 26.91 -0.90
C ILE A 459 -10.82 26.84 -0.55
N ILE A 460 -10.48 27.38 0.63
CA ILE A 460 -9.13 27.31 1.19
C ILE A 460 -9.09 26.44 2.45
N ASN A 461 -7.89 26.04 2.87
CA ASN A 461 -7.66 25.20 4.04
C ASN A 461 -8.34 23.82 3.95
N ILE A 462 -8.49 23.27 2.74
CA ILE A 462 -9.05 21.92 2.58
C ILE A 462 -8.20 20.87 3.32
N PRO A 463 -8.79 19.72 3.74
CA PRO A 463 -8.07 18.68 4.47
C PRO A 463 -6.77 18.22 3.79
N ALA A 464 -5.83 17.70 4.57
CA ALA A 464 -4.54 17.21 4.06
C ALA A 464 -4.67 15.94 3.21
N SER A 465 -5.82 15.28 3.28
CA SER A 465 -6.13 14.08 2.49
C SER A 465 -7.61 14.08 2.12
N ILE A 466 -7.91 13.99 0.83
CA ILE A 466 -9.28 14.06 0.32
C ILE A 466 -9.58 12.94 -0.70
N ARG A 467 -10.88 12.71 -0.95
CA ARG A 467 -11.39 12.02 -2.14
C ARG A 467 -12.34 12.93 -2.89
N PHE A 468 -12.32 12.83 -4.22
CA PHE A 468 -13.41 13.36 -5.04
C PHE A 468 -14.61 12.42 -4.96
N TRP A 469 -15.80 12.96 -5.13
CA TRP A 469 -17.03 12.19 -5.13
C TRP A 469 -18.09 12.84 -6.01
N ILE A 470 -19.06 12.03 -6.44
CA ILE A 470 -20.27 12.47 -7.15
C ILE A 470 -21.51 11.90 -6.46
N CYS A 471 -22.66 12.54 -6.68
CA CYS A 471 -23.94 11.99 -6.24
C CYS A 471 -25.04 12.30 -7.23
N THR A 472 -25.91 11.31 -7.45
CA THR A 472 -27.14 11.39 -8.24
C THR A 472 -28.31 10.86 -7.41
N LEU A 473 -29.55 11.25 -7.73
CA LEU A 473 -30.75 10.84 -7.00
C LEU A 473 -31.75 10.07 -7.87
N LEU A 474 -31.88 10.40 -9.17
CA LEU A 474 -32.88 9.77 -10.03
C LEU A 474 -32.32 8.60 -10.84
N ALA A 475 -33.19 7.62 -11.12
CA ALA A 475 -32.87 6.50 -11.98
C ALA A 475 -32.44 6.94 -13.38
N ASN A 476 -31.50 6.21 -13.96
CA ASN A 476 -30.88 6.45 -15.27
C ASN A 476 -30.04 7.74 -15.36
N THR A 477 -29.90 8.52 -14.27
CA THR A 477 -28.90 9.57 -14.22
C THR A 477 -27.51 8.94 -14.22
N THR A 478 -26.64 9.44 -15.08
CA THR A 478 -25.30 8.91 -15.21
C THR A 478 -24.26 10.01 -15.00
N PHE A 479 -23.08 9.60 -14.55
CA PHE A 479 -21.90 10.45 -14.52
C PHE A 479 -20.77 9.73 -15.24
N THR A 480 -20.21 10.36 -16.27
CA THR A 480 -19.04 9.86 -16.99
C THR A 480 -17.82 10.69 -16.63
N LEU A 481 -16.85 10.06 -15.95
CA LEU A 481 -15.58 10.72 -15.62
C LEU A 481 -14.75 10.85 -16.90
N THR A 482 -14.43 12.07 -17.31
CA THR A 482 -13.69 12.37 -18.55
C THR A 482 -12.22 12.64 -18.30
N GLN A 483 -11.86 13.13 -17.10
CA GLN A 483 -10.49 13.46 -16.76
C GLN A 483 -10.23 13.28 -15.27
N PHE A 484 -9.15 12.55 -14.93
CA PHE A 484 -8.62 12.47 -13.57
C PHE A 484 -7.10 12.43 -13.68
N GLN A 485 -6.45 13.54 -13.35
CA GLN A 485 -5.02 13.70 -13.64
C GLN A 485 -4.32 14.69 -12.73
N ASN A 486 -3.00 14.51 -12.61
CA ASN A 486 -2.12 15.52 -12.04
C ASN A 486 -1.81 16.60 -13.11
N LEU A 487 -1.86 17.85 -12.67
CA LEU A 487 -1.46 19.00 -13.45
C LEU A 487 -0.06 19.47 -13.01
N SER A 488 0.71 19.99 -13.94
CA SER A 488 2.00 20.61 -13.64
C SER A 488 1.87 22.02 -13.05
N SER A 489 0.74 22.69 -13.29
CA SER A 489 0.41 23.99 -12.74
C SER A 489 -1.12 24.13 -12.62
N SER A 490 -1.58 24.97 -11.69
CA SER A 490 -3.01 25.24 -11.54
C SER A 490 -3.60 25.92 -12.77
N SER A 491 -4.77 25.47 -13.19
CA SER A 491 -5.56 26.14 -14.23
C SER A 491 -6.41 27.29 -13.68
N ALA A 492 -6.53 27.40 -12.34
CA ALA A 492 -7.22 28.49 -11.67
C ALA A 492 -6.39 29.79 -11.80
N LYS A 493 -7.02 30.82 -12.37
CA LYS A 493 -6.43 32.14 -12.60
C LYS A 493 -7.00 33.20 -11.68
N GLY A 494 -8.06 32.86 -10.94
CA GLY A 494 -8.89 33.78 -10.18
C GLY A 494 -9.93 34.49 -11.07
N VAL A 495 -11.11 34.67 -10.53
CA VAL A 495 -12.23 35.37 -11.16
C VAL A 495 -12.40 36.70 -10.46
N GLU A 496 -12.66 37.80 -11.20
CA GLU A 496 -12.95 39.10 -10.62
C GLU A 496 -14.16 39.02 -9.70
N GLY A 497 -14.07 39.57 -8.49
CA GLY A 497 -15.10 39.46 -7.47
C GLY A 497 -15.22 38.08 -6.80
N SER A 498 -14.26 37.19 -7.02
CA SER A 498 -14.28 35.86 -6.39
C SER A 498 -14.22 35.93 -4.86
N LYS A 499 -14.88 34.96 -4.22
CA LYS A 499 -14.90 34.80 -2.76
C LYS A 499 -14.24 33.48 -2.37
N LYS A 500 -13.33 33.54 -1.40
CA LYS A 500 -12.70 32.36 -0.78
C LYS A 500 -13.47 32.01 0.49
N LEU A 501 -13.89 30.75 0.61
CA LEU A 501 -14.53 30.19 1.79
C LEU A 501 -13.50 29.33 2.53
N ASP A 502 -13.42 29.47 3.84
CA ASP A 502 -12.50 28.67 4.65
C ASP A 502 -13.17 27.36 5.05
N TRP A 503 -12.54 26.24 4.81
CA TRP A 503 -13.04 24.90 5.17
C TRP A 503 -13.36 24.79 6.67
N GLY A 504 -12.47 25.30 7.53
CA GLY A 504 -12.60 25.19 8.99
C GLY A 504 -13.44 26.30 9.64
N LYS A 505 -13.94 27.29 8.88
CA LYS A 505 -14.57 28.47 9.46
C LYS A 505 -16.06 28.53 9.19
N GLU A 506 -16.86 27.99 10.11
CA GLU A 506 -18.32 27.89 9.97
C GLU A 506 -19.02 29.21 9.62
N SER A 507 -18.49 30.37 10.10
CA SER A 507 -19.06 31.68 9.79
C SER A 507 -19.07 32.03 8.29
N ASP A 508 -18.15 31.50 7.52
CA ASP A 508 -18.09 31.73 6.06
C ASP A 508 -19.18 30.99 5.31
N TRP A 509 -19.77 29.97 5.94
CA TRP A 509 -20.80 29.08 5.39
C TRP A 509 -22.22 29.41 5.85
N LYS A 510 -22.42 30.48 6.61
CA LYS A 510 -23.74 30.95 7.01
C LYS A 510 -24.26 31.98 6.00
N LYS A 511 -25.56 31.90 5.67
CA LYS A 511 -26.25 32.98 4.94
C LYS A 511 -26.11 34.26 5.73
N LYS A 512 -25.60 35.31 5.07
CA LYS A 512 -25.76 36.69 5.51
C LYS A 512 -27.15 37.21 5.18
#